data_5a967154b5dd81997b50a93f19c144d8
#
_entry.id   5a967154b5dd81997b50a93f19c144d8
#
_cell.length_a   1.000
_cell.length_b   1.000
_cell.length_c   1.000
_cell.angle_alpha   90.00
_cell.angle_beta   90.00
_cell.angle_gamma   90.00
#
_symmetry.space_group_name_H-M   'P 1'
#
loop_
_entity.id
_entity.type
_entity.pdbx_description
1 polymer ?
#
loop_
_entity_poly.entity_id
_entity_poly.type
_entity_poly.pdbx_seq_one_letter_code
_entity_poly.pdbx_strand_id
1 'polypeptide(L)'
;MKMKVIFLDIDGVLNTNSDREISNDKLKLLSELVSKTGADVVLSSSWRNWWNNPKINIPGSFITNWKNQFLDNNISITLTTELECPKNLSIEKFIIQHDVKRYVVLDDEPIGIANLVQTNGDIGLTQLDCQKAFQLLK
;
A
#
# COMPACT_ATOMS: atom_id res chain seq x y z
N MET A 1 -7.00 -20.99 -3.97
CA MET A 1 -5.79 -20.45 -3.33
C MET A 1 -6.15 -19.25 -2.46
N LYS A 2 -5.68 -19.25 -1.22
CA LYS A 2 -6.01 -18.17 -0.28
C LYS A 2 -5.11 -16.96 -0.52
N MET A 3 -5.70 -15.81 -0.73
CA MET A 3 -4.96 -14.58 -0.99
C MET A 3 -4.66 -13.85 0.33
N LYS A 4 -3.39 -13.44 0.49
CA LYS A 4 -2.97 -12.51 1.55
C LYS A 4 -2.68 -11.17 0.91
N VAL A 5 -3.17 -10.09 1.49
CA VAL A 5 -3.07 -8.76 0.88
C VAL A 5 -2.63 -7.71 1.88
N ILE A 6 -1.73 -6.85 1.43
CA ILE A 6 -1.42 -5.57 2.07
C ILE A 6 -2.10 -4.49 1.24
N PHE A 7 -3.14 -3.87 1.78
CA PHE A 7 -3.73 -2.68 1.17
C PHE A 7 -2.90 -1.48 1.56
N LEU A 8 -2.33 -0.82 0.57
CA LEU A 8 -1.30 0.19 0.77
C LEU A 8 -1.78 1.59 0.40
N ASP A 9 -1.73 2.51 1.36
CA ASP A 9 -1.74 3.94 1.09
C ASP A 9 -0.30 4.43 0.88
N ILE A 10 -0.14 5.54 0.19
CA ILE A 10 1.19 6.13 -0.07
C ILE A 10 1.43 7.32 0.85
N ASP A 11 0.58 8.35 0.79
CA ASP A 11 0.77 9.55 1.58
C ASP A 11 0.58 9.26 3.07
N GLY A 12 1.59 9.62 3.86
CA GLY A 12 1.59 9.37 5.30
C GLY A 12 1.98 7.95 5.69
N VAL A 13 2.31 7.08 4.72
CA VAL A 13 2.79 5.70 4.94
C VAL A 13 4.20 5.56 4.39
N LEU A 14 4.40 5.79 3.09
CA LEU A 14 5.70 5.68 2.44
C LEU A 14 6.43 7.02 2.33
N ASN A 15 5.76 8.09 2.65
CA ASN A 15 6.30 9.44 2.78
C ASN A 15 5.73 10.06 4.06
N THR A 16 6.05 11.33 4.30
CA THR A 16 5.54 12.06 5.46
C THR A 16 4.84 13.34 5.01
N ASN A 17 4.11 13.96 5.93
CA ASN A 17 3.44 15.24 5.66
C ASN A 17 4.43 16.36 5.31
N SER A 18 5.66 16.29 5.81
CA SER A 18 6.70 17.29 5.55
C SER A 18 7.61 16.93 4.38
N ASP A 19 7.62 15.67 3.94
CA ASP A 19 8.42 15.20 2.81
C ASP A 19 7.60 14.25 1.95
N ARG A 20 7.17 14.73 0.80
CA ARG A 20 6.28 14.00 -0.12
C ARG A 20 6.99 12.97 -0.97
N GLU A 21 8.31 12.95 -0.97
CA GLU A 21 9.06 11.93 -1.71
C GLU A 21 8.94 10.59 -1.00
N ILE A 22 8.77 9.52 -1.79
CA ILE A 22 8.73 8.17 -1.24
C ILE A 22 10.11 7.82 -0.65
N SER A 23 10.10 7.37 0.58
CA SER A 23 11.31 6.99 1.31
C SER A 23 11.73 5.56 0.98
N ASN A 24 12.99 5.38 0.55
CA ASN A 24 13.55 4.06 0.32
C ASN A 24 13.61 3.23 1.62
N ASP A 25 13.84 3.86 2.76
CA ASP A 25 13.86 3.15 4.04
C ASP A 25 12.50 2.55 4.36
N LYS A 26 11.42 3.26 4.08
CA LYS A 26 10.05 2.77 4.26
C LYS A 26 9.72 1.66 3.26
N LEU A 27 10.19 1.79 2.03
CA LEU A 27 10.03 0.73 1.02
C LEU A 27 10.76 -0.55 1.42
N LYS A 28 11.94 -0.43 2.05
CA LYS A 28 12.67 -1.60 2.57
C LYS A 28 11.89 -2.31 3.68
N LEU A 29 11.27 -1.55 4.57
CA LEU A 29 10.40 -2.13 5.62
C LEU A 29 9.22 -2.89 4.98
N LEU A 30 8.59 -2.29 4.00
CA LEU A 30 7.48 -2.92 3.27
C LEU A 30 7.96 -4.18 2.52
N SER A 31 9.11 -4.09 1.88
CA SER A 31 9.71 -5.22 1.16
C SER A 31 9.99 -6.40 2.08
N GLU A 32 10.50 -6.16 3.28
CA GLU A 32 10.70 -7.21 4.28
C GLU A 32 9.37 -7.85 4.69
N LEU A 33 8.35 -7.05 4.91
CA LEU A 33 7.02 -7.55 5.27
C LEU A 33 6.46 -8.44 4.15
N VAL A 34 6.57 -8.02 2.91
CA VAL A 34 6.15 -8.80 1.75
C VAL A 34 6.92 -10.12 1.69
N SER A 35 8.24 -10.06 1.85
CA SER A 35 9.10 -11.25 1.80
C SER A 35 8.76 -12.27 2.88
N LYS A 36 8.49 -11.81 4.10
CA LYS A 36 8.18 -12.68 5.24
C LYS A 36 6.78 -13.29 5.17
N THR A 37 5.85 -12.65 4.52
CA THR A 37 4.43 -13.07 4.53
C THR A 37 3.97 -13.69 3.22
N GLY A 38 4.64 -13.37 2.12
CA GLY A 38 4.17 -13.74 0.79
C GLY A 38 2.91 -12.98 0.34
N ALA A 39 2.60 -11.87 1.01
CA ALA A 39 1.41 -11.08 0.70
C ALA A 39 1.57 -10.31 -0.62
N ASP A 40 0.46 -10.13 -1.31
CA ASP A 40 0.39 -9.24 -2.47
C ASP A 40 0.10 -7.82 -2.01
N VAL A 41 0.72 -6.84 -2.64
CA VAL A 41 0.47 -5.42 -2.36
C VAL A 41 -0.56 -4.89 -3.33
N VAL A 42 -1.65 -4.37 -2.78
CA VAL A 42 -2.74 -3.77 -3.55
C VAL A 42 -2.83 -2.29 -3.18
N LEU A 43 -2.77 -1.42 -4.18
CA LEU A 43 -2.80 0.02 -3.96
C LEU A 43 -4.22 0.48 -3.63
N SER A 44 -4.40 1.07 -2.46
CA SER A 44 -5.68 1.64 -2.01
C SER A 44 -5.63 3.17 -1.87
N SER A 45 -4.48 3.77 -2.11
CA SER A 45 -4.26 5.21 -2.10
C SER A 45 -5.08 5.92 -3.19
N SER A 46 -5.36 7.21 -3.00
CA SER A 46 -5.92 8.05 -4.05
C SER A 46 -5.06 8.08 -5.32
N TRP A 47 -3.77 7.77 -5.20
CA TRP A 47 -2.86 7.61 -6.34
C TRP A 47 -3.27 6.48 -7.29
N ARG A 48 -4.18 5.58 -6.87
CA ARG A 48 -4.73 4.53 -7.75
C ARG A 48 -5.43 5.11 -8.97
N ASN A 49 -5.95 6.33 -8.88
CA ASN A 49 -6.59 7.02 -10.00
C ASN A 49 -5.61 7.33 -11.13
N TRP A 50 -4.32 7.42 -10.82
CA TRP A 50 -3.28 7.78 -11.78
C TRP A 50 -2.28 6.66 -12.04
N TRP A 51 -2.26 5.63 -11.19
CA TRP A 51 -1.26 4.57 -11.24
C TRP A 51 -1.16 3.90 -12.61
N ASN A 52 -2.29 3.66 -13.26
CA ASN A 52 -2.36 3.02 -14.57
C ASN A 52 -2.78 3.97 -15.69
N ASN A 53 -2.79 5.28 -15.45
CA ASN A 53 -3.17 6.26 -16.45
C ASN A 53 -2.07 6.40 -17.51
N PRO A 54 -2.33 6.05 -18.80
CA PRO A 54 -1.28 6.10 -19.82
C PRO A 54 -0.77 7.50 -20.11
N LYS A 55 -1.53 8.55 -19.81
CA LYS A 55 -1.10 9.93 -20.00
C LYS A 55 -0.01 10.35 -19.01
N ILE A 56 0.06 9.68 -17.86
CA ILE A 56 1.01 9.97 -16.78
C ILE A 56 2.12 8.94 -16.73
N ASN A 57 1.85 7.70 -17.17
CA ASN A 57 2.82 6.61 -17.20
C ASN A 57 3.77 6.77 -18.40
N ILE A 58 4.52 7.84 -18.40
CA ILE A 58 5.50 8.16 -19.44
C ILE A 58 6.89 8.26 -18.80
N PRO A 59 7.97 8.03 -19.56
CA PRO A 59 9.33 8.12 -19.02
C PRO A 59 9.58 9.48 -18.36
N GLY A 60 10.18 9.44 -17.17
CA GLY A 60 10.53 10.65 -16.41
C GLY A 60 9.41 11.26 -15.57
N SER A 61 8.18 10.76 -15.65
CA SER A 61 7.11 11.23 -14.77
C SER A 61 7.34 10.76 -13.33
N PHE A 62 6.74 11.48 -12.36
CA PHE A 62 6.87 11.08 -10.95
C PHE A 62 6.24 9.70 -10.69
N ILE A 63 5.16 9.36 -11.38
CA ILE A 63 4.53 8.03 -11.27
C ILE A 63 5.49 6.94 -11.77
N THR A 64 6.11 7.14 -12.91
CA THR A 64 7.08 6.20 -13.45
C THR A 64 8.29 6.05 -12.53
N ASN A 65 8.77 7.16 -11.96
CA ASN A 65 9.88 7.13 -11.01
C ASN A 65 9.48 6.36 -9.74
N TRP A 66 8.28 6.55 -9.22
CA TRP A 66 7.78 5.82 -8.07
C TRP A 66 7.65 4.31 -8.37
N LYS A 67 7.09 3.96 -9.53
CA LYS A 67 7.01 2.55 -9.95
C LYS A 67 8.38 1.89 -10.00
N ASN A 68 9.36 2.57 -10.56
CA ASN A 68 10.73 2.08 -10.60
C ASN A 68 11.32 1.91 -9.19
N GLN A 69 11.02 2.85 -8.30
CA GLN A 69 11.47 2.80 -6.92
C GLN A 69 10.89 1.59 -6.18
N PHE A 70 9.62 1.28 -6.40
CA PHE A 70 9.00 0.05 -5.87
C PHE A 70 9.70 -1.20 -6.41
N LEU A 71 9.92 -1.27 -7.72
CA LEU A 71 10.56 -2.41 -8.35
C LEU A 71 12.00 -2.58 -7.87
N ASP A 72 12.73 -1.50 -7.66
CA ASP A 72 14.10 -1.52 -7.13
C ASP A 72 14.14 -2.11 -5.71
N ASN A 73 13.02 -2.07 -4.99
CA ASN A 73 12.87 -2.66 -3.67
C ASN A 73 12.11 -4.00 -3.71
N ASN A 74 12.00 -4.62 -4.86
CA ASN A 74 11.35 -5.92 -5.08
C ASN A 74 9.85 -5.93 -4.71
N ILE A 75 9.18 -4.79 -4.90
CA ILE A 75 7.74 -4.66 -4.68
C ILE A 75 7.06 -4.46 -6.03
N SER A 76 6.14 -5.35 -6.36
CA SER A 76 5.33 -5.23 -7.57
C SER A 76 3.88 -4.95 -7.17
N ILE A 77 3.33 -3.86 -7.67
CA ILE A 77 1.93 -3.50 -7.46
C ILE A 77 1.21 -3.71 -8.78
N THR A 78 0.44 -4.79 -8.87
CA THR A 78 -0.28 -5.17 -10.08
C THR A 78 -1.76 -4.83 -10.03
N LEU A 79 -2.32 -4.68 -8.82
CA LEU A 79 -3.74 -4.45 -8.62
C LEU A 79 -3.97 -3.19 -7.78
N THR A 80 -5.08 -2.54 -8.07
CA THR A 80 -5.58 -1.41 -7.26
C THR A 80 -7.00 -1.73 -6.83
N THR A 81 -7.46 -1.06 -5.75
CA THR A 81 -8.88 -1.10 -5.40
C THR A 81 -9.68 -0.26 -6.39
N GLU A 82 -11.01 -0.44 -6.37
CA GLU A 82 -11.91 0.23 -7.32
C GLU A 82 -11.79 1.74 -7.27
N LEU A 83 -11.75 2.36 -8.45
CA LEU A 83 -11.70 3.82 -8.60
C LEU A 83 -13.04 4.45 -8.25
N GLU A 84 -13.02 5.72 -7.88
CA GLU A 84 -14.22 6.54 -7.61
C GLU A 84 -15.10 5.99 -6.47
N CYS A 85 -14.50 5.19 -5.60
CA CYS A 85 -15.17 4.58 -4.45
C CYS A 85 -14.43 4.99 -3.18
N PRO A 86 -15.11 5.30 -2.07
CA PRO A 86 -14.43 5.55 -0.81
C PRO A 86 -13.50 4.39 -0.44
N LYS A 87 -12.37 4.70 0.17
CA LYS A 87 -11.32 3.70 0.46
C LYS A 87 -11.85 2.47 1.19
N ASN A 88 -12.59 2.67 2.27
CA ASN A 88 -13.09 1.56 3.08
C ASN A 88 -14.01 0.64 2.27
N LEU A 89 -14.89 1.21 1.46
CA LEU A 89 -15.81 0.42 0.62
C LEU A 89 -15.07 -0.29 -0.50
N SER A 90 -14.10 0.36 -1.14
CA SER A 90 -13.32 -0.27 -2.21
C SER A 90 -12.46 -1.42 -1.69
N ILE A 91 -11.90 -1.29 -0.49
CA ILE A 91 -11.14 -2.37 0.16
C ILE A 91 -12.08 -3.54 0.49
N GLU A 92 -13.24 -3.28 1.09
CA GLU A 92 -14.21 -4.32 1.42
C GLU A 92 -14.69 -5.07 0.18
N LYS A 93 -14.97 -4.34 -0.92
CA LYS A 93 -15.32 -4.97 -2.20
C LYS A 93 -14.21 -5.86 -2.72
N PHE A 94 -12.97 -5.39 -2.66
CA PHE A 94 -11.82 -6.18 -3.10
C PHE A 94 -11.71 -7.49 -2.30
N ILE A 95 -11.86 -7.41 -0.98
CA ILE A 95 -11.79 -8.58 -0.10
C ILE A 95 -12.83 -9.63 -0.52
N ILE A 96 -14.06 -9.21 -0.81
CA ILE A 96 -15.13 -10.11 -1.21
C ILE A 96 -14.87 -10.68 -2.61
N GLN A 97 -14.55 -9.82 -3.58
CA GLN A 97 -14.36 -10.20 -4.97
C GLN A 97 -13.20 -11.17 -5.18
N HIS A 98 -12.14 -11.02 -4.40
CA HIS A 98 -10.92 -11.82 -4.53
C HIS A 98 -10.77 -12.90 -3.46
N ASP A 99 -11.79 -13.08 -2.62
CA ASP A 99 -11.77 -14.06 -1.52
C ASP A 99 -10.51 -13.95 -0.67
N VAL A 100 -10.21 -12.72 -0.24
CA VAL A 100 -9.03 -12.42 0.58
C VAL A 100 -9.23 -13.01 1.97
N LYS A 101 -8.29 -13.87 2.41
CA LYS A 101 -8.40 -14.58 3.68
C LYS A 101 -7.65 -13.87 4.81
N ARG A 102 -6.53 -13.24 4.49
CA ARG A 102 -5.75 -12.49 5.46
C ARG A 102 -5.34 -11.18 4.82
N TYR A 103 -5.47 -10.11 5.56
CA TYR A 103 -5.10 -8.81 5.05
C TYR A 103 -4.73 -7.85 6.17
N VAL A 104 -4.03 -6.80 5.80
CA VAL A 104 -3.76 -5.63 6.62
C VAL A 104 -3.97 -4.40 5.75
N VAL A 105 -4.40 -3.32 6.37
CA VAL A 105 -4.53 -2.02 5.73
C VAL A 105 -3.51 -1.08 6.35
N LEU A 106 -2.61 -0.54 5.55
CA LEU A 106 -1.62 0.45 5.97
C LEU A 106 -2.10 1.82 5.49
N ASP A 107 -2.52 2.66 6.42
CA ASP A 107 -3.06 3.99 6.10
C ASP A 107 -2.84 4.91 7.30
N ASP A 108 -2.66 6.20 7.05
CA ASP A 108 -2.49 7.18 8.13
C ASP A 108 -3.83 7.74 8.63
N GLU A 109 -4.93 7.45 7.92
CA GLU A 109 -6.26 7.92 8.27
C GLU A 109 -7.07 6.81 8.98
N PRO A 110 -7.96 7.18 9.93
CA PRO A 110 -8.85 6.22 10.57
C PRO A 110 -10.07 5.93 9.69
N ILE A 111 -9.89 5.11 8.66
CA ILE A 111 -10.91 4.86 7.63
C ILE A 111 -11.99 3.86 8.05
N GLY A 112 -12.03 3.47 9.33
CA GLY A 112 -13.13 2.64 9.86
C GLY A 112 -13.17 1.22 9.29
N ILE A 113 -12.02 0.59 9.12
CA ILE A 113 -11.93 -0.76 8.58
C ILE A 113 -11.18 -1.68 9.55
N ALA A 114 -11.55 -2.96 9.55
CA ALA A 114 -10.86 -3.96 10.34
C ALA A 114 -9.41 -4.15 9.83
N ASN A 115 -8.52 -4.57 10.72
CA ASN A 115 -7.11 -4.84 10.41
C ASN A 115 -6.35 -3.62 9.91
N LEU A 116 -6.75 -2.44 10.33
CA LEU A 116 -6.02 -1.21 10.05
C LEU A 116 -4.81 -1.10 10.98
N VAL A 117 -3.63 -0.94 10.38
CA VAL A 117 -2.45 -0.46 11.08
C VAL A 117 -2.30 1.00 10.68
N GLN A 118 -2.75 1.88 11.58
CA GLN A 118 -2.73 3.31 11.32
C GLN A 118 -1.34 3.87 11.56
N THR A 119 -0.74 4.43 10.51
CA THR A 119 0.56 5.10 10.64
C THR A 119 0.36 6.53 11.14
N ASN A 120 1.44 7.13 11.63
CA ASN A 120 1.47 8.56 11.91
C ASN A 120 1.96 9.27 10.65
N GLY A 121 1.13 10.12 10.06
CA GLY A 121 1.45 10.82 8.80
C GLY A 121 2.70 11.70 8.87
N ASP A 122 3.11 12.15 10.05
CA ASP A 122 4.33 12.93 10.23
C ASP A 122 5.59 12.06 10.29
N ILE A 123 5.43 10.76 10.50
CA ILE A 123 6.54 9.80 10.66
C ILE A 123 6.56 8.79 9.50
N GLY A 124 5.38 8.35 9.05
CA GLY A 124 5.22 7.30 8.07
C GLY A 124 5.40 5.90 8.67
N LEU A 125 5.59 4.92 7.81
CA LEU A 125 5.72 3.51 8.19
C LEU A 125 6.93 3.27 9.08
N THR A 126 6.72 2.58 10.19
CA THR A 126 7.77 2.22 11.14
C THR A 126 7.92 0.70 11.23
N GLN A 127 9.01 0.26 11.87
CA GLN A 127 9.22 -1.16 12.14
C GLN A 127 8.11 -1.73 13.03
N LEU A 128 7.64 -0.96 14.01
CA LEU A 128 6.54 -1.39 14.87
C LEU A 128 5.25 -1.60 14.08
N ASP A 129 4.96 -0.71 13.13
CA ASP A 129 3.80 -0.87 12.25
C ASP A 129 3.90 -2.18 11.46
N CYS A 130 5.08 -2.49 10.94
CA CYS A 130 5.33 -3.73 10.21
C CYS A 130 5.21 -4.98 11.09
N GLN A 131 5.61 -4.90 12.35
CA GLN A 131 5.42 -6.00 13.31
C GLN A 131 3.94 -6.28 13.55
N LYS A 132 3.14 -5.23 13.71
CA LYS A 132 1.67 -5.37 13.85
C LYS A 132 1.06 -5.96 12.58
N ALA A 133 1.47 -5.49 11.42
CA ALA A 133 0.99 -6.00 10.13
C ALA A 133 1.35 -7.48 9.95
N PHE A 134 2.56 -7.87 10.32
CA PHE A 134 3.00 -9.25 10.25
C PHE A 134 2.09 -10.17 11.06
N GLN A 135 1.71 -9.76 12.27
CA GLN A 135 0.82 -10.57 13.11
C GLN A 135 -0.55 -10.77 12.46
N LEU A 136 -1.07 -9.75 11.78
CA LEU A 136 -2.36 -9.84 11.08
C LEU A 136 -2.30 -10.72 9.83
N LEU A 137 -1.13 -10.86 9.21
CA LEU A 137 -0.92 -11.64 7.99
C LEU A 137 -0.47 -13.08 8.25
N LYS A 138 -0.21 -13.39 9.46
CA LYS A 138 0.30 -14.69 9.88
C LYS A 138 -0.58 -15.89 9.51
#